data_cda15ba19e0aea530b142edae6e3ed27
#
_entry.id   cda15ba19e0aea530b142edae6e3ed27
#
_cell.length_a   1.000
_cell.length_b   1.000
_cell.length_c   1.000
_cell.angle_alpha   90.00
_cell.angle_beta   90.00
_cell.angle_gamma   90.00
#
_symmetry.space_group_name_H-M   'P 1'
#
loop_
_entity.id
_entity.type
_entity.pdbx_description
1 polymer ?
#
loop_
_entity_poly.entity_id
_entity_poly.type
_entity_poly.pdbx_seq_one_letter_code
_entity_poly.pdbx_strand_id
1 'polypeptide(L)'
;TMARTITSTKRRGTIIAFGQSSGPYADFKITDLSKGSYYLSRPTLFHFVGDRSWLDAASVKLFKAVTDGTINVSINQRFALEDVAKAHDALTGRATTGCTILTV
;
A
#
# COMPACT_ATOMS: atom_id res chain seq x y z
N THR A 1 -10.71 -10.10 -3.40
CA THR A 1 -9.38 -10.35 -2.76
C THR A 1 -9.51 -10.86 -1.33
N MET A 2 -10.40 -10.32 -0.49
CA MET A 2 -10.52 -10.70 0.93
C MET A 2 -10.73 -12.22 1.14
N ALA A 3 -11.62 -12.86 0.39
CA ALA A 3 -11.84 -14.30 0.46
C ALA A 3 -10.56 -15.10 0.19
N ARG A 4 -9.79 -14.71 -0.84
CA ARG A 4 -8.50 -15.36 -1.16
C ARG A 4 -7.46 -15.14 -0.07
N THR A 5 -7.43 -13.95 0.53
CA THR A 5 -6.53 -13.67 1.66
C THR A 5 -6.85 -14.56 2.86
N ILE A 6 -8.14 -14.72 3.19
CA ILE A 6 -8.59 -15.59 4.29
C ILE A 6 -8.15 -17.04 4.05
N THR A 7 -8.37 -17.57 2.85
CA THR A 7 -7.99 -18.97 2.52
C THR A 7 -6.48 -19.20 2.50
N SER A 8 -5.68 -18.16 2.22
CA SER A 8 -4.22 -18.23 2.21
C SER A 8 -3.58 -17.98 3.58
N THR A 9 -4.38 -17.53 4.56
CA THR A 9 -3.86 -17.20 5.89
C THR A 9 -3.81 -18.45 6.76
N LYS A 10 -2.66 -18.70 7.39
CA LYS A 10 -2.53 -19.82 8.35
C LYS A 10 -3.45 -19.60 9.56
N ARG A 11 -3.88 -20.69 10.19
CA ARG A 11 -4.69 -20.63 11.42
C ARG A 11 -4.05 -19.70 12.45
N ARG A 12 -4.85 -18.85 13.10
CA ARG A 12 -4.45 -17.81 14.06
C ARG A 12 -3.53 -16.73 13.47
N GLY A 13 -3.49 -16.60 12.13
CA GLY A 13 -2.70 -15.58 11.44
C GLY A 13 -3.38 -14.21 11.47
N THR A 14 -2.60 -13.18 11.18
CA THR A 14 -3.06 -11.79 11.12
C THR A 14 -3.21 -11.34 9.67
N ILE A 15 -4.34 -10.72 9.38
CA ILE A 15 -4.66 -10.09 8.09
C ILE A 15 -4.61 -8.58 8.28
N ILE A 16 -3.84 -7.89 7.45
CA ILE A 16 -3.76 -6.42 7.45
C ILE A 16 -4.47 -5.88 6.21
N ALA A 17 -5.62 -5.23 6.43
CA ALA A 17 -6.43 -4.64 5.37
C ALA A 17 -6.10 -3.14 5.20
N PHE A 18 -4.97 -2.81 4.58
CA PHE A 18 -4.44 -1.44 4.49
C PHE A 18 -5.02 -0.61 3.33
N GLY A 19 -5.80 -1.21 2.43
CA GLY A 19 -6.40 -0.50 1.30
C GLY A 19 -7.61 -1.20 0.70
N GLN A 20 -8.40 -0.44 -0.05
CA GLN A 20 -9.59 -0.94 -0.77
C GLN A 20 -9.82 -0.16 -2.07
N SER A 21 -8.79 -0.05 -2.92
CA SER A 21 -8.83 0.75 -4.16
C SER A 21 -9.94 0.34 -5.13
N SER A 22 -10.40 -0.92 -5.06
CA SER A 22 -11.50 -1.44 -5.89
C SER A 22 -12.87 -1.35 -5.20
N GLY A 23 -13.00 -0.57 -4.13
CA GLY A 23 -14.24 -0.43 -3.37
C GLY A 23 -14.27 -1.27 -2.09
N PRO A 24 -15.39 -1.20 -1.33
CA PRO A 24 -15.55 -1.90 -0.07
C PRO A 24 -15.52 -3.42 -0.22
N TYR A 25 -15.22 -4.11 0.86
CA TYR A 25 -15.22 -5.59 0.94
C TYR A 25 -16.66 -6.12 1.09
N ALA A 26 -17.45 -6.08 0.02
CA ALA A 26 -18.89 -6.36 0.06
C ALA A 26 -19.22 -7.78 0.56
N ASP A 27 -18.36 -8.76 0.25
CA ASP A 27 -18.62 -10.18 0.58
C ASP A 27 -17.97 -10.63 1.89
N PHE A 28 -17.34 -9.72 2.66
CA PHE A 28 -16.68 -10.06 3.91
C PHE A 28 -17.67 -9.97 5.08
N LYS A 29 -17.71 -11.03 5.89
CA LYS A 29 -18.46 -11.08 7.15
C LYS A 29 -17.49 -11.31 8.30
N ILE A 30 -17.73 -10.70 9.44
CA ILE A 30 -16.91 -10.90 10.65
C ILE A 30 -16.80 -12.39 11.04
N THR A 31 -17.85 -13.17 10.77
CA THR A 31 -17.87 -14.62 11.00
C THR A 31 -16.86 -15.39 10.15
N ASP A 32 -16.36 -14.82 9.05
CA ASP A 32 -15.33 -15.47 8.25
C ASP A 32 -14.01 -15.61 8.99
N LEU A 33 -13.77 -14.77 9.98
CA LEU A 33 -12.57 -14.85 10.82
C LEU A 33 -12.57 -16.10 11.71
N SER A 34 -13.72 -16.62 12.07
CA SER A 34 -13.83 -17.81 12.92
C SER A 34 -13.34 -19.09 12.23
N LYS A 35 -13.29 -19.13 10.89
CA LYS A 35 -12.81 -20.28 10.10
C LYS A 35 -11.37 -20.70 10.43
N GLY A 36 -10.58 -19.81 10.99
CA GLY A 36 -9.20 -20.07 11.38
C GLY A 36 -8.75 -19.26 12.58
N SER A 37 -9.69 -18.67 13.35
CA SER A 37 -9.38 -17.77 14.46
C SER A 37 -8.43 -16.63 14.03
N TYR A 38 -8.75 -15.99 12.92
CA TYR A 38 -7.92 -14.94 12.32
C TYR A 38 -8.06 -13.62 13.06
N TYR A 39 -6.99 -12.85 13.06
CA TYR A 39 -6.97 -11.45 13.48
C TYR A 39 -7.05 -10.55 12.25
N LEU A 40 -7.93 -9.55 12.27
CA LEU A 40 -8.03 -8.56 11.20
C LEU A 40 -7.74 -7.17 11.76
N SER A 41 -6.78 -6.48 11.15
CA SER A 41 -6.46 -5.10 11.46
C SER A 41 -6.62 -4.23 10.22
N ARG A 42 -7.12 -3.00 10.42
CA ARG A 42 -7.23 -1.98 9.38
C ARG A 42 -6.53 -0.69 9.82
N PRO A 43 -5.20 -0.63 9.69
CA PRO A 43 -4.46 0.58 10.03
C PRO A 43 -4.76 1.71 9.03
N THR A 44 -4.73 2.94 9.52
CA THR A 44 -4.83 4.17 8.74
C THR A 44 -3.57 4.98 8.93
N LEU A 45 -2.89 5.31 7.84
CA LEU A 45 -1.63 6.06 7.87
C LEU A 45 -1.76 7.38 8.63
N PHE A 46 -2.91 8.05 8.49
CA PHE A 46 -3.16 9.34 9.15
C PHE A 46 -3.08 9.30 10.69
N HIS A 47 -3.32 8.15 11.31
CA HIS A 47 -3.15 7.99 12.75
C HIS A 47 -1.68 7.95 13.18
N PHE A 48 -0.78 7.66 12.26
CA PHE A 48 0.67 7.65 12.50
C PHE A 48 1.31 9.00 12.16
N VAL A 49 1.01 9.53 10.96
CA VAL A 49 1.64 10.78 10.49
C VAL A 49 1.07 12.04 11.14
N GLY A 50 -0.03 11.94 11.90
CA GLY A 50 -0.56 13.03 12.71
C GLY A 50 0.38 13.46 13.85
N ASP A 51 1.25 12.58 14.31
CA ASP A 51 2.35 12.91 15.21
C ASP A 51 3.56 13.33 14.37
N ARG A 52 3.91 14.62 14.44
CA ARG A 52 5.03 15.19 13.69
C ARG A 52 6.37 14.55 14.07
N SER A 53 6.60 14.26 15.33
CA SER A 53 7.84 13.65 15.80
C SER A 53 8.01 12.23 15.26
N TRP A 54 6.92 11.47 15.22
CA TRP A 54 6.90 10.14 14.61
C TRP A 54 7.17 10.20 13.10
N LEU A 55 6.52 11.14 12.40
CA LEU A 55 6.70 11.34 10.96
C LEU A 55 8.16 11.67 10.61
N ASP A 56 8.77 12.60 11.33
CA ASP A 56 10.16 13.00 11.11
C ASP A 56 11.12 11.81 11.33
N ALA A 57 10.95 11.09 12.43
CA ALA A 57 11.79 9.92 12.74
C ALA A 57 11.61 8.78 11.71
N ALA A 58 10.39 8.53 11.27
CA ALA A 58 10.09 7.52 10.23
C ALA A 58 10.68 7.93 8.87
N SER A 59 10.57 9.21 8.50
CA SER A 59 11.12 9.76 7.26
C SER A 59 12.64 9.63 7.19
N VAL A 60 13.34 9.96 8.28
CA VAL A 60 14.80 9.80 8.36
C VAL A 60 15.20 8.34 8.11
N LYS A 61 14.50 7.39 8.75
CA LYS A 61 14.77 5.96 8.57
C LYS A 61 14.51 5.50 7.14
N LEU A 62 13.40 5.95 6.54
CA LEU A 62 13.03 5.61 5.17
C LEU A 62 14.06 6.13 4.16
N PHE A 63 14.38 7.42 4.23
CA PHE A 63 15.35 8.02 3.31
C PHE A 63 16.74 7.43 3.48
N LYS A 64 17.16 7.15 4.71
CA LYS A 64 18.41 6.43 4.94
C LYS A 64 18.40 5.06 4.26
N ALA A 65 17.34 4.27 4.40
CA ALA A 65 17.23 2.95 3.79
C ALA A 65 17.24 3.00 2.25
N VAL A 66 16.72 4.08 1.65
CA VAL A 66 16.83 4.30 0.19
C VAL A 66 18.24 4.70 -0.21
N THR A 67 18.89 5.60 0.54
CA THR A 67 20.23 6.10 0.19
C THR A 67 21.33 5.07 0.41
N ASP A 68 21.18 4.18 1.38
CA ASP A 68 22.15 3.10 1.63
C ASP A 68 21.87 1.83 0.80
N GLY A 69 20.82 1.86 -0.04
CA GLY A 69 20.47 0.75 -0.93
C GLY A 69 19.74 -0.41 -0.26
N THR A 70 19.35 -0.29 1.02
CA THR A 70 18.53 -1.30 1.71
C THR A 70 17.15 -1.43 1.04
N ILE A 71 16.60 -0.31 0.57
CA ILE A 71 15.38 -0.26 -0.23
C ILE A 71 15.76 0.20 -1.64
N ASN A 72 15.48 -0.65 -2.63
CA ASN A 72 15.64 -0.30 -4.04
C ASN A 72 14.31 0.16 -4.61
N VAL A 73 14.24 1.41 -5.06
CA VAL A 73 13.05 2.00 -5.70
C VAL A 73 13.19 1.89 -7.22
N SER A 74 12.42 0.98 -7.81
CA SER A 74 12.38 0.83 -9.26
C SER A 74 11.54 1.93 -9.90
N ILE A 75 12.18 2.95 -10.48
CA ILE A 75 11.51 4.03 -11.22
C ILE A 75 11.47 3.63 -12.68
N ASN A 76 10.33 3.08 -13.13
CA ASN A 76 10.21 2.51 -14.47
C ASN A 76 9.58 3.48 -15.48
N GLN A 77 8.86 4.51 -15.02
CA GLN A 77 8.25 5.52 -15.90
C GLN A 77 8.54 6.93 -15.38
N ARG A 78 8.83 7.83 -16.35
CA ARG A 78 9.06 9.25 -16.11
C ARG A 78 8.21 10.04 -17.08
N PHE A 79 7.45 10.99 -16.59
CA PHE A 79 6.68 11.94 -17.38
C PHE A 79 7.08 13.36 -17.00
N ALA A 80 7.05 14.30 -17.94
CA ALA A 80 7.10 15.71 -17.59
C ALA A 80 5.86 16.10 -16.76
N LEU A 81 5.99 17.08 -15.87
CA LEU A 81 4.86 17.54 -15.05
C LEU A 81 3.68 18.00 -15.91
N GLU A 82 3.94 18.61 -17.05
CA GLU A 82 2.90 19.01 -18.02
C GLU A 82 2.12 17.83 -18.62
N ASP A 83 2.73 16.64 -18.63
CA ASP A 83 2.13 15.39 -19.11
C ASP A 83 1.45 14.56 -18.01
N VAL A 84 1.12 15.16 -16.86
CA VAL A 84 0.51 14.45 -15.72
C VAL A 84 -0.75 13.67 -16.10
N ALA A 85 -1.56 14.17 -17.02
CA ALA A 85 -2.74 13.45 -17.52
C ALA A 85 -2.36 12.11 -18.16
N LYS A 86 -1.32 12.08 -19.00
CA LYS A 86 -0.81 10.84 -19.61
C LYS A 86 -0.27 9.86 -18.56
N ALA A 87 0.38 10.38 -17.51
CA ALA A 87 0.85 9.54 -16.39
C ALA A 87 -0.31 8.88 -15.65
N HIS A 88 -1.39 9.61 -15.39
CA HIS A 88 -2.62 9.07 -14.77
C HIS A 88 -3.30 8.04 -15.66
N ASP A 89 -3.41 8.29 -16.96
CA ASP A 89 -4.00 7.34 -17.91
C ASP A 89 -3.20 6.03 -17.95
N ALA A 90 -1.88 6.10 -18.01
CA ALA A 90 -1.01 4.94 -17.97
C ALA A 90 -1.18 4.14 -16.67
N LEU A 91 -1.28 4.82 -15.53
CA LEU A 91 -1.46 4.19 -14.22
C LEU A 91 -2.83 3.50 -14.11
N THR A 92 -3.91 4.18 -14.49
CA THR A 92 -5.28 3.63 -14.44
C THR A 92 -5.49 2.53 -15.47
N GLY A 93 -4.83 2.63 -16.63
CA GLY A 93 -4.80 1.60 -17.68
C GLY A 93 -3.96 0.37 -17.31
N ARG A 94 -3.31 0.36 -16.13
CA ARG A 94 -2.43 -0.74 -15.68
C ARG A 94 -1.26 -1.01 -16.64
N ALA A 95 -0.81 -0.01 -17.37
CA ALA A 95 0.31 -0.08 -18.30
C ALA A 95 1.67 0.19 -17.63
N THR A 96 1.68 0.38 -16.30
CA THR A 96 2.88 0.75 -15.53
C THR A 96 3.32 -0.35 -14.58
N THR A 97 4.61 -0.38 -14.29
CA THR A 97 5.22 -1.22 -13.25
C THR A 97 6.21 -0.39 -12.44
N GLY A 98 6.48 -0.78 -11.20
CA GLY A 98 7.34 0.00 -10.31
C GLY A 98 6.74 1.36 -9.97
N CYS A 99 7.60 2.36 -9.77
CA CYS A 99 7.18 3.74 -9.49
C CYS A 99 7.13 4.57 -10.79
N THR A 100 6.06 5.36 -10.89
CA THR A 100 5.93 6.43 -11.90
C THR A 100 6.25 7.76 -11.23
N ILE A 101 7.13 8.56 -11.80
CA ILE A 101 7.46 9.90 -11.29
C ILE A 101 7.16 10.98 -12.34
N LEU A 102 6.88 12.18 -11.84
CA LEU A 102 6.81 13.40 -12.63
C LEU A 102 8.13 14.16 -12.46
N THR A 103 8.65 14.70 -13.55
CA THR A 103 9.86 15.55 -13.55
C THR A 103 9.48 16.99 -13.87
N VAL A 104 10.09 17.94 -13.20
CA VAL A 104 9.98 19.40 -13.43
C VAL A 104 11.16 19.90 -14.22
#